data_157d5e65356e8ce3f26dc67a05f213bc
#
_entry.id   157d5e65356e8ce3f26dc67a05f213bc
#
_cell.length_a   1.000
_cell.length_b   1.000
_cell.length_c   1.000
_cell.angle_alpha   90.00
_cell.angle_beta   90.00
_cell.angle_gamma   90.00
#
_symmetry.space_group_name_H-M   'P 1'
#
loop_
_entity.id
_entity.type
_entity.pdbx_description
1 polymer ?
#
loop_
_entity_poly.entity_id
_entity_poly.type
_entity_poly.pdbx_seq_one_letter_code
_entity_poly.pdbx_strand_id
1 'polypeptide(L)'
;FVIPKPWGDEDQSFLRIIGANSVPIVWKDNHYDYVRQRMEGKMSAEEYYHLRNNIHYDYSRIGTDDLGCVGFSGRYPDNLLEEIGNYEAVASVLAHALDFDIIHSHDWLTYPSGVFAKQISGKPLVIHVHATDFDRSRGNVNPTVYAIERRGMDEADHIMCVSELTRRTVIEKYGQPPHKVSTVHNAVEPLANPDEFVKHDRKDKLVTFLGRITMQKGPEYFVEAAARVLAKTDGVRFVMAGSGDMMNKMIDLVAQRGIADKFHFPGFMRGRQVQEVLADSDVYIMPSVSEP
;
A
#
# COMPACT_ATOMS: atom_id res chain seq x y z
N PHE A 1 -2.08 -1.50 10.71
CA PHE A 1 -1.36 -0.60 11.63
C PHE A 1 -2.06 -0.64 12.97
N VAL A 2 -1.35 -1.01 14.03
CA VAL A 2 -1.72 -0.71 15.39
C VAL A 2 -1.24 0.71 15.63
N ILE A 3 -2.16 1.68 15.81
CA ILE A 3 -1.79 3.05 16.18
C ILE A 3 -1.86 3.09 17.70
N PRO A 4 -0.74 3.21 18.41
CA PRO A 4 -0.75 3.43 19.86
C PRO A 4 -1.33 4.82 20.15
N LYS A 5 -1.87 4.99 21.37
CA LYS A 5 -2.30 6.31 21.92
C LYS A 5 -1.16 7.34 21.83
N PRO A 6 -1.45 8.67 21.97
CA PRO A 6 -0.55 9.75 21.53
C PRO A 6 0.90 9.52 21.97
N TRP A 7 1.73 9.55 20.98
CA TRP A 7 3.12 9.15 20.95
C TRP A 7 3.99 10.02 21.86
N GLY A 8 4.56 9.43 22.92
CA GLY A 8 5.71 9.98 23.63
C GLY A 8 7.02 9.62 22.89
N ASP A 9 8.15 10.17 23.32
CA ASP A 9 9.46 9.91 22.71
C ASP A 9 9.86 8.43 22.75
N GLU A 10 9.34 7.65 23.70
CA GLU A 10 9.52 6.20 23.79
C GLU A 10 8.82 5.43 22.65
N ASP A 11 7.69 5.93 22.17
CA ASP A 11 6.92 5.30 21.10
C ASP A 11 7.57 5.45 19.72
N GLN A 12 8.41 6.48 19.52
CA GLN A 12 9.21 6.62 18.30
C GLN A 12 10.26 5.52 18.16
N SER A 13 10.74 4.96 19.26
CA SER A 13 11.64 3.81 19.24
C SER A 13 10.94 2.55 18.72
N PHE A 14 9.67 2.39 19.06
CA PHE A 14 8.83 1.30 18.60
C PHE A 14 8.52 1.38 17.08
N LEU A 15 8.21 2.57 16.57
CA LEU A 15 8.09 2.78 15.12
C LEU A 15 9.39 2.50 14.37
N ARG A 16 10.53 2.80 14.96
CA ARG A 16 11.83 2.44 14.42
C ARG A 16 12.02 0.92 14.38
N ILE A 17 11.51 0.20 15.37
CA ILE A 17 11.56 -1.27 15.41
C ILE A 17 10.68 -1.86 14.30
N ILE A 18 9.46 -1.36 14.10
CA ILE A 18 8.57 -1.81 13.01
C ILE A 18 9.11 -1.41 11.63
N GLY A 19 9.79 -0.28 11.53
CA GLY A 19 10.49 0.15 10.32
C GLY A 19 11.89 -0.41 10.15
N ALA A 20 12.41 -1.16 11.14
CA ALA A 20 13.71 -1.82 11.06
C ALA A 20 13.65 -3.09 10.20
N ASN A 21 14.79 -3.52 9.68
CA ASN A 21 14.88 -4.74 8.88
C ASN A 21 14.61 -6.04 9.67
N SER A 22 14.44 -5.94 10.98
CA SER A 22 14.07 -7.06 11.83
C SER A 22 13.34 -6.59 13.09
N VAL A 23 12.37 -7.37 13.52
CA VAL A 23 11.64 -7.18 14.78
C VAL A 23 11.92 -8.40 15.67
N PRO A 24 12.43 -8.23 16.90
CA PRO A 24 12.55 -9.35 17.82
C PRO A 24 11.15 -9.83 18.23
N ILE A 25 10.94 -11.12 18.17
CA ILE A 25 9.72 -11.78 18.58
C ILE A 25 10.06 -12.73 19.72
N VAL A 26 9.25 -12.65 20.75
CA VAL A 26 9.45 -13.39 21.98
C VAL A 26 8.20 -14.23 22.26
N TRP A 27 8.36 -15.54 22.40
CA TRP A 27 7.29 -16.46 22.75
C TRP A 27 7.67 -17.49 23.79
N LYS A 28 6.70 -18.05 24.46
CA LYS A 28 6.86 -18.82 25.69
C LYS A 28 6.91 -20.33 25.55
N ASP A 29 6.35 -20.87 24.49
CA ASP A 29 6.30 -22.31 24.29
C ASP A 29 6.03 -22.73 22.83
N ASN A 30 6.01 -24.03 22.58
CA ASN A 30 5.87 -24.63 21.26
C ASN A 30 4.47 -24.50 20.63
N HIS A 31 3.56 -23.76 21.24
CA HIS A 31 2.18 -23.63 20.78
C HIS A 31 2.09 -22.89 19.43
N TYR A 32 3.13 -22.13 19.12
CA TYR A 32 3.30 -21.40 17.86
C TYR A 32 4.43 -21.99 16.99
N ASP A 33 4.65 -23.30 17.08
CA ASP A 33 5.71 -23.97 16.32
C ASP A 33 5.64 -23.69 14.83
N TYR A 34 4.45 -23.58 14.26
CA TYR A 34 4.28 -23.24 12.83
C TYR A 34 4.68 -21.77 12.54
N VAL A 35 4.40 -20.81 13.44
CA VAL A 35 4.85 -19.40 13.30
C VAL A 35 6.37 -19.36 13.38
N ARG A 36 6.94 -20.04 14.37
CA ARG A 36 8.39 -20.15 14.52
C ARG A 36 9.04 -20.86 13.33
N GLN A 37 8.49 -21.98 12.87
CA GLN A 37 9.00 -22.69 11.70
C GLN A 37 8.95 -21.85 10.44
N ARG A 38 7.90 -21.02 10.28
CA ARG A 38 7.80 -20.05 9.20
C ARG A 38 8.90 -18.99 9.28
N MET A 39 9.14 -18.45 10.46
CA MET A 39 10.15 -17.42 10.69
C MET A 39 11.58 -17.93 10.54
N GLU A 40 11.82 -19.18 10.92
CA GLU A 40 13.10 -19.86 10.75
C GLU A 40 13.33 -20.36 9.30
N GLY A 41 12.41 -20.09 8.38
CA GLY A 41 12.49 -20.53 6.98
C GLY A 41 12.27 -22.04 6.79
N LYS A 42 11.77 -22.75 7.81
CA LYS A 42 11.50 -24.20 7.79
C LYS A 42 10.13 -24.55 7.22
N MET A 43 9.29 -23.53 6.96
CA MET A 43 7.94 -23.68 6.43
C MET A 43 7.73 -22.65 5.32
N SER A 44 7.16 -23.06 4.20
CA SER A 44 6.79 -22.16 3.12
C SER A 44 5.60 -21.24 3.51
N ALA A 45 5.42 -20.15 2.78
CA ALA A 45 4.27 -19.27 2.98
C ALA A 45 2.94 -20.00 2.71
N GLU A 46 2.91 -20.87 1.70
CA GLU A 46 1.72 -21.65 1.34
C GLU A 46 1.34 -22.68 2.42
N GLU A 47 2.32 -23.41 2.93
CA GLU A 47 2.13 -24.36 4.04
C GLU A 47 1.63 -23.64 5.30
N TYR A 48 2.21 -22.49 5.63
CA TYR A 48 1.78 -21.66 6.73
C TYR A 48 0.31 -21.22 6.60
N TYR A 49 -0.09 -20.70 5.44
CA TYR A 49 -1.46 -20.32 5.17
C TYR A 49 -2.43 -21.49 5.20
N HIS A 50 -2.01 -22.65 4.72
CA HIS A 50 -2.85 -23.84 4.69
C HIS A 50 -3.10 -24.39 6.11
N LEU A 51 -2.05 -24.47 6.91
CA LEU A 51 -2.15 -24.92 8.31
C LEU A 51 -2.98 -23.94 9.14
N ARG A 52 -2.76 -22.64 8.99
CA ARG A 52 -3.46 -21.59 9.72
C ARG A 52 -4.98 -21.63 9.53
N ASN A 53 -5.46 -22.00 8.35
CA ASN A 53 -6.90 -22.06 8.07
C ASN A 53 -7.61 -23.22 8.80
N ASN A 54 -6.87 -24.15 9.36
CA ASN A 54 -7.38 -25.39 9.99
C ASN A 54 -7.08 -25.50 11.50
N ILE A 55 -6.47 -24.51 12.12
CA ILE A 55 -6.04 -24.59 13.52
C ILE A 55 -6.82 -23.60 14.39
N HIS A 56 -7.40 -24.09 15.52
CA HIS A 56 -7.87 -23.26 16.62
C HIS A 56 -6.69 -22.91 17.53
N TYR A 57 -6.43 -21.62 17.69
CA TYR A 57 -5.30 -21.11 18.45
C TYR A 57 -5.63 -20.88 19.92
N ASP A 58 -4.79 -21.38 20.82
CA ASP A 58 -4.74 -20.93 22.21
C ASP A 58 -3.64 -19.88 22.35
N TYR A 59 -4.03 -18.62 22.29
CA TYR A 59 -3.14 -17.46 22.32
C TYR A 59 -2.69 -17.04 23.72
N SER A 60 -3.16 -17.72 24.78
CA SER A 60 -2.83 -17.38 26.17
C SER A 60 -1.37 -17.65 26.55
N ARG A 61 -0.59 -18.24 25.62
CA ARG A 61 0.74 -18.81 25.90
C ARG A 61 1.91 -18.14 25.20
N ILE A 62 1.75 -16.98 24.55
CA ILE A 62 2.88 -16.21 24.02
C ILE A 62 3.66 -15.60 25.19
N GLY A 63 4.96 -15.78 25.23
CA GLY A 63 5.81 -15.26 26.30
C GLY A 63 7.29 -15.14 25.94
N THR A 64 8.12 -14.89 26.96
CA THR A 64 9.44 -14.25 26.85
C THR A 64 10.65 -15.20 26.75
N ASP A 65 10.47 -16.50 26.62
CA ASP A 65 11.56 -17.45 26.82
C ASP A 65 12.34 -17.84 25.56
N ASP A 66 11.78 -17.61 24.36
CA ASP A 66 12.45 -17.83 23.08
C ASP A 66 12.50 -16.54 22.25
N LEU A 67 13.67 -16.13 21.83
CA LEU A 67 13.89 -14.95 20.98
C LEU A 67 14.00 -15.37 19.51
N GLY A 68 13.05 -14.90 18.71
CA GLY A 68 13.10 -14.98 17.26
C GLY A 68 13.18 -13.60 16.62
N CYS A 69 13.59 -13.54 15.36
CA CYS A 69 13.60 -12.31 14.59
C CYS A 69 12.92 -12.53 13.25
N VAL A 70 12.11 -11.56 12.82
CA VAL A 70 11.54 -11.50 11.46
C VAL A 70 12.25 -10.40 10.70
N GLY A 71 12.81 -10.76 9.55
CA GLY A 71 13.38 -9.79 8.62
C GLY A 71 12.30 -9.18 7.73
N PHE A 72 12.32 -7.85 7.58
CA PHE A 72 11.52 -7.13 6.61
C PHE A 72 12.43 -6.50 5.56
N SER A 73 12.10 -6.69 4.28
CA SER A 73 12.89 -6.11 3.18
C SER A 73 12.77 -4.58 3.11
N GLY A 74 11.70 -4.01 3.65
CA GLY A 74 11.33 -2.60 3.51
C GLY A 74 11.04 -2.19 2.07
N ARG A 75 10.85 -3.16 1.18
CA ARG A 75 10.53 -3.00 -0.25
C ARG A 75 9.37 -3.92 -0.58
N TYR A 76 8.83 -3.82 -1.78
CA TYR A 76 7.96 -4.84 -2.33
C TYR A 76 8.84 -6.00 -2.81
N PRO A 77 8.89 -7.13 -2.08
CA PRO A 77 9.68 -8.29 -2.49
C PRO A 77 8.98 -9.03 -3.64
N ASP A 78 9.74 -9.84 -4.37
CA ASP A 78 9.19 -10.70 -5.41
C ASP A 78 8.18 -11.72 -4.83
N ASN A 79 8.34 -12.09 -3.56
CA ASN A 79 7.40 -12.94 -2.82
C ASN A 79 6.62 -12.15 -1.76
N LEU A 80 5.56 -11.47 -2.18
CA LEU A 80 4.66 -10.71 -1.29
C LEU A 80 3.95 -11.59 -0.25
N LEU A 81 3.66 -12.86 -0.56
CA LEU A 81 3.01 -13.78 0.38
C LEU A 81 3.90 -14.10 1.57
N GLU A 82 5.21 -14.16 1.36
CA GLU A 82 6.17 -14.33 2.45
C GLU A 82 6.17 -13.14 3.40
N GLU A 83 6.18 -11.93 2.85
CA GLU A 83 6.13 -10.70 3.65
C GLU A 83 4.83 -10.60 4.45
N ILE A 84 3.69 -10.99 3.88
CA ILE A 84 2.41 -11.06 4.59
C ILE A 84 2.52 -12.02 5.79
N GLY A 85 3.12 -13.20 5.62
CA GLY A 85 3.32 -14.15 6.70
C GLY A 85 4.21 -13.59 7.83
N ASN A 86 5.24 -12.83 7.47
CA ASN A 86 6.09 -12.13 8.42
C ASN A 86 5.31 -11.05 9.21
N TYR A 87 4.47 -10.26 8.51
CA TYR A 87 3.58 -9.29 9.16
C TYR A 87 2.60 -9.96 10.13
N GLU A 88 2.03 -11.11 9.78
CA GLU A 88 1.14 -11.87 10.65
C GLU A 88 1.86 -12.33 11.92
N ALA A 89 3.07 -12.87 11.79
CA ALA A 89 3.86 -13.33 12.93
C ALA A 89 4.15 -12.18 13.90
N VAL A 90 4.54 -11.01 13.38
CA VAL A 90 4.78 -9.82 14.21
C VAL A 90 3.49 -9.31 14.84
N ALA A 91 2.39 -9.23 14.07
CA ALA A 91 1.10 -8.77 14.57
C ALA A 91 0.58 -9.64 15.71
N SER A 92 0.86 -10.94 15.70
CA SER A 92 0.48 -11.86 16.78
C SER A 92 1.12 -11.47 18.12
N VAL A 93 2.41 -11.17 18.11
CA VAL A 93 3.15 -10.76 19.31
C VAL A 93 2.69 -9.39 19.80
N LEU A 94 2.55 -8.43 18.88
CA LEU A 94 2.11 -7.09 19.21
C LEU A 94 0.69 -7.07 19.79
N ALA A 95 -0.22 -7.84 19.20
CA ALA A 95 -1.60 -7.94 19.68
C ALA A 95 -1.72 -8.53 21.09
N HIS A 96 -0.75 -9.34 21.51
CA HIS A 96 -0.68 -9.88 22.88
C HIS A 96 0.00 -8.92 23.85
N ALA A 97 1.03 -8.22 23.41
CA ALA A 97 1.89 -7.39 24.27
C ALA A 97 1.37 -5.97 24.49
N LEU A 98 0.58 -5.44 23.53
CA LEU A 98 0.14 -4.05 23.56
C LEU A 98 -1.31 -3.90 24.06
N ASP A 99 -1.55 -2.80 24.78
CA ASP A 99 -2.92 -2.36 25.11
C ASP A 99 -3.41 -1.38 24.02
N PHE A 100 -4.51 -1.75 23.34
CA PHE A 100 -5.13 -0.96 22.29
C PHE A 100 -6.64 -1.19 22.25
N ASP A 101 -7.38 -0.27 21.68
CA ASP A 101 -8.84 -0.31 21.64
C ASP A 101 -9.39 -0.88 20.32
N ILE A 102 -8.67 -0.70 19.21
CA ILE A 102 -9.12 -1.04 17.87
C ILE A 102 -7.94 -1.42 16.96
N ILE A 103 -8.21 -2.32 16.03
CA ILE A 103 -7.28 -2.71 14.97
C ILE A 103 -7.73 -2.05 13.67
N HIS A 104 -6.81 -1.37 12.98
CA HIS A 104 -7.08 -0.74 11.70
C HIS A 104 -6.07 -1.23 10.66
N SER A 105 -6.55 -2.00 9.68
CA SER A 105 -5.73 -2.60 8.63
C SER A 105 -6.00 -1.94 7.27
N HIS A 106 -4.92 -1.63 6.55
CA HIS A 106 -4.96 -0.93 5.27
C HIS A 106 -4.55 -1.86 4.13
N ASP A 107 -5.44 -2.10 3.19
CA ASP A 107 -5.28 -2.94 2.01
C ASP A 107 -4.92 -4.41 2.30
N TRP A 108 -5.00 -5.23 1.28
CA TRP A 108 -4.93 -6.68 1.34
C TRP A 108 -3.66 -7.25 2.00
N LEU A 109 -2.52 -6.53 1.87
CA LEU A 109 -1.26 -6.96 2.49
C LEU A 109 -1.32 -7.00 4.02
N THR A 110 -2.17 -6.18 4.64
CA THR A 110 -2.29 -6.08 6.10
C THR A 110 -3.54 -6.75 6.67
N TYR A 111 -4.50 -7.16 5.84
CA TYR A 111 -5.72 -7.81 6.32
C TYR A 111 -5.46 -9.09 7.10
N PRO A 112 -4.58 -10.00 6.66
CA PRO A 112 -4.26 -11.19 7.42
C PRO A 112 -3.73 -10.87 8.82
N SER A 113 -2.82 -9.89 8.93
CA SER A 113 -2.28 -9.44 10.21
C SER A 113 -3.36 -8.87 11.14
N GLY A 114 -4.29 -8.07 10.59
CA GLY A 114 -5.42 -7.52 11.33
C GLY A 114 -6.39 -8.59 11.82
N VAL A 115 -6.73 -9.54 10.96
CA VAL A 115 -7.59 -10.68 11.32
C VAL A 115 -6.95 -11.50 12.44
N PHE A 116 -5.65 -11.74 12.35
CA PHE A 116 -4.91 -12.49 13.35
C PHE A 116 -4.83 -11.74 14.69
N ALA A 117 -4.54 -10.44 14.64
CA ALA A 117 -4.55 -9.60 15.84
C ALA A 117 -5.93 -9.56 16.51
N LYS A 118 -7.03 -9.52 15.73
CA LYS A 118 -8.40 -9.62 16.25
C LYS A 118 -8.63 -10.95 16.98
N GLN A 119 -8.22 -12.05 16.38
CA GLN A 119 -8.37 -13.38 16.99
C GLN A 119 -7.66 -13.50 18.34
N ILE A 120 -6.48 -12.86 18.48
CA ILE A 120 -5.70 -12.86 19.71
C ILE A 120 -6.30 -11.95 20.78
N SER A 121 -6.56 -10.70 20.42
CA SER A 121 -6.91 -9.66 21.37
C SER A 121 -8.41 -9.56 21.68
N GLY A 122 -9.27 -10.12 20.81
CA GLY A 122 -10.71 -9.91 20.85
C GLY A 122 -11.17 -8.48 20.53
N LYS A 123 -10.25 -7.59 20.12
CA LYS A 123 -10.55 -6.20 19.80
C LYS A 123 -11.17 -6.08 18.41
N PRO A 124 -12.02 -5.05 18.18
CA PRO A 124 -12.66 -4.86 16.89
C PRO A 124 -11.65 -4.57 15.78
N LEU A 125 -11.90 -5.14 14.58
CA LEU A 125 -11.11 -4.93 13.38
C LEU A 125 -11.87 -4.05 12.39
N VAL A 126 -11.27 -2.93 12.03
CA VAL A 126 -11.67 -2.11 10.89
C VAL A 126 -10.66 -2.31 9.77
N ILE A 127 -11.14 -2.57 8.57
CA ILE A 127 -10.27 -2.58 7.38
C ILE A 127 -10.54 -1.36 6.51
N HIS A 128 -9.50 -0.86 5.88
CA HIS A 128 -9.54 0.29 4.99
C HIS A 128 -9.12 -0.13 3.59
N VAL A 129 -10.05 0.00 2.64
CA VAL A 129 -9.86 -0.41 1.25
C VAL A 129 -9.47 0.82 0.44
N HIS A 130 -8.18 0.91 0.07
CA HIS A 130 -7.69 1.97 -0.81
C HIS A 130 -7.85 1.60 -2.29
N ALA A 131 -7.72 0.31 -2.61
CA ALA A 131 -7.99 -0.26 -3.92
C ALA A 131 -8.22 -1.76 -3.77
N THR A 132 -9.01 -2.34 -4.65
CA THR A 132 -9.19 -3.79 -4.75
C THR A 132 -8.32 -4.38 -5.87
N ASP A 133 -8.22 -5.70 -5.92
CA ASP A 133 -7.53 -6.34 -7.03
C ASP A 133 -8.27 -6.14 -8.37
N PHE A 134 -9.58 -5.89 -8.36
CA PHE A 134 -10.32 -5.47 -9.56
C PHE A 134 -9.76 -4.18 -10.16
N ASP A 135 -9.37 -3.23 -9.33
CA ASP A 135 -8.78 -1.96 -9.76
C ASP A 135 -7.36 -2.16 -10.28
N ARG A 136 -6.54 -2.96 -9.57
CA ARG A 136 -5.14 -3.21 -9.92
C ARG A 136 -4.97 -4.02 -11.18
N SER A 137 -5.88 -4.97 -11.44
CA SER A 137 -5.80 -5.94 -12.54
C SER A 137 -6.68 -5.61 -13.75
N ARG A 138 -7.40 -4.47 -13.73
CA ARG A 138 -8.46 -4.14 -14.71
C ARG A 138 -9.51 -5.25 -14.81
N GLY A 139 -9.86 -5.86 -13.70
CA GLY A 139 -10.88 -6.91 -13.63
C GLY A 139 -10.37 -8.34 -13.87
N ASN A 140 -9.09 -8.52 -14.20
CA ASN A 140 -8.46 -9.85 -14.29
C ASN A 140 -7.88 -10.25 -12.93
N VAL A 141 -8.75 -10.52 -11.98
CA VAL A 141 -8.45 -10.66 -10.57
C VAL A 141 -7.57 -11.89 -10.28
N ASN A 142 -6.50 -11.69 -9.50
CA ASN A 142 -5.69 -12.79 -8.98
C ASN A 142 -6.49 -13.55 -7.90
N PRO A 143 -6.75 -14.86 -8.06
CA PRO A 143 -7.57 -15.62 -7.12
C PRO A 143 -7.05 -15.62 -5.68
N THR A 144 -5.73 -15.63 -5.50
CA THR A 144 -5.10 -15.61 -4.16
C THR A 144 -5.31 -14.26 -3.49
N VAL A 145 -5.09 -13.15 -4.21
CA VAL A 145 -5.32 -11.80 -3.69
C VAL A 145 -6.79 -11.61 -3.35
N TYR A 146 -7.70 -12.01 -4.25
CA TYR A 146 -9.13 -11.97 -4.01
C TYR A 146 -9.55 -12.73 -2.74
N ALA A 147 -9.00 -13.93 -2.54
CA ALA A 147 -9.30 -14.74 -1.36
C ALA A 147 -8.84 -14.05 -0.07
N ILE A 148 -7.66 -13.40 -0.08
CA ILE A 148 -7.15 -12.63 1.06
C ILE A 148 -8.02 -11.40 1.31
N GLU A 149 -8.34 -10.63 0.27
CA GLU A 149 -9.21 -9.46 0.38
C GLU A 149 -10.59 -9.85 0.92
N ARG A 150 -11.22 -10.86 0.33
CA ARG A 150 -12.53 -11.36 0.76
C ARG A 150 -12.53 -11.80 2.22
N ARG A 151 -11.55 -12.59 2.62
CA ARG A 151 -11.43 -13.05 4.00
C ARG A 151 -11.27 -11.89 4.99
N GLY A 152 -10.39 -10.91 4.67
CA GLY A 152 -10.24 -9.72 5.51
C GLY A 152 -11.56 -8.96 5.67
N MET A 153 -12.30 -8.83 4.56
CA MET A 153 -13.61 -8.18 4.57
C MET A 153 -14.66 -8.97 5.38
N ASP A 154 -14.69 -10.30 5.26
CA ASP A 154 -15.63 -11.16 5.99
C ASP A 154 -15.38 -11.08 7.51
N GLU A 155 -14.13 -11.11 7.94
CA GLU A 155 -13.70 -11.11 9.36
C GLU A 155 -13.74 -9.72 10.02
N ALA A 156 -13.71 -8.63 9.26
CA ALA A 156 -13.76 -7.28 9.81
C ALA A 156 -15.09 -6.98 10.49
N ASP A 157 -15.10 -6.14 11.52
CA ASP A 157 -16.31 -5.60 12.13
C ASP A 157 -16.88 -4.45 11.31
N HIS A 158 -16.01 -3.68 10.64
CA HIS A 158 -16.40 -2.61 9.74
C HIS A 158 -15.41 -2.46 8.58
N ILE A 159 -15.91 -1.96 7.44
CA ILE A 159 -15.14 -1.74 6.22
C ILE A 159 -15.25 -0.27 5.83
N MET A 160 -14.11 0.39 5.72
CA MET A 160 -14.01 1.76 5.22
C MET A 160 -13.47 1.72 3.79
N CYS A 161 -14.12 2.42 2.89
CA CYS A 161 -13.72 2.54 1.48
C CYS A 161 -13.40 3.99 1.15
N VAL A 162 -12.35 4.23 0.38
CA VAL A 162 -11.91 5.60 0.05
C VAL A 162 -12.86 6.35 -0.90
N SER A 163 -13.80 5.63 -1.53
CA SER A 163 -14.78 6.23 -2.45
C SER A 163 -16.08 5.43 -2.51
N GLU A 164 -17.14 6.06 -3.04
CA GLU A 164 -18.40 5.34 -3.35
C GLU A 164 -18.22 4.29 -4.46
N LEU A 165 -17.26 4.47 -5.35
CA LEU A 165 -16.90 3.47 -6.35
C LEU A 165 -16.34 2.23 -5.69
N THR A 166 -15.35 2.38 -4.79
CA THR A 166 -14.76 1.29 -4.02
C THR A 166 -15.81 0.61 -3.14
N ARG A 167 -16.69 1.41 -2.50
CA ARG A 167 -17.78 0.88 -1.68
C ARG A 167 -18.70 -0.03 -2.49
N ARG A 168 -19.12 0.39 -3.69
CA ARG A 168 -19.94 -0.43 -4.59
C ARG A 168 -19.21 -1.71 -4.99
N THR A 169 -17.92 -1.63 -5.34
CA THR A 169 -17.10 -2.81 -5.68
C THR A 169 -17.06 -3.80 -4.52
N VAL A 170 -16.87 -3.33 -3.29
CA VAL A 170 -16.84 -4.17 -2.08
C VAL A 170 -18.19 -4.86 -1.84
N ILE A 171 -19.29 -4.14 -2.00
CA ILE A 171 -20.63 -4.72 -1.85
C ILE A 171 -20.94 -5.73 -2.97
N GLU A 172 -20.72 -5.35 -4.23
CA GLU A 172 -21.16 -6.14 -5.38
C GLU A 172 -20.22 -7.31 -5.71
N LYS A 173 -18.91 -7.10 -5.59
CA LYS A 173 -17.90 -8.09 -6.01
C LYS A 173 -17.42 -8.99 -4.87
N TYR A 174 -17.39 -8.47 -3.64
CA TYR A 174 -17.00 -9.24 -2.45
C TYR A 174 -18.21 -9.69 -1.62
N GLY A 175 -19.42 -9.26 -1.97
CA GLY A 175 -20.66 -9.69 -1.31
C GLY A 175 -20.83 -9.15 0.11
N GLN A 176 -20.21 -8.02 0.43
CA GLN A 176 -20.29 -7.46 1.77
C GLN A 176 -21.62 -6.74 2.02
N PRO A 177 -22.21 -6.89 3.21
CA PRO A 177 -23.49 -6.25 3.52
C PRO A 177 -23.34 -4.72 3.59
N PRO A 178 -24.25 -3.94 2.97
CA PRO A 178 -24.12 -2.47 2.89
C PRO A 178 -23.97 -1.74 4.23
N HIS A 179 -24.57 -2.27 5.30
CA HIS A 179 -24.50 -1.67 6.63
C HIS A 179 -23.11 -1.79 7.27
N LYS A 180 -22.28 -2.74 6.82
CA LYS A 180 -20.91 -2.97 7.28
C LYS A 180 -19.89 -2.07 6.55
N VAL A 181 -20.29 -1.43 5.43
CA VAL A 181 -19.39 -0.71 4.53
C VAL A 181 -19.73 0.78 4.48
N SER A 182 -18.77 1.62 4.82
CA SER A 182 -18.91 3.08 4.71
C SER A 182 -17.85 3.68 3.78
N THR A 183 -18.15 4.86 3.24
CA THR A 183 -17.20 5.67 2.47
C THR A 183 -16.54 6.68 3.39
N VAL A 184 -15.20 6.68 3.39
CA VAL A 184 -14.37 7.67 4.08
C VAL A 184 -13.29 8.12 3.11
N HIS A 185 -13.44 9.32 2.56
CA HIS A 185 -12.51 9.85 1.59
C HIS A 185 -11.13 10.09 2.20
N ASN A 186 -10.08 9.85 1.40
CA ASN A 186 -8.74 10.22 1.79
C ASN A 186 -8.64 11.74 1.96
N ALA A 187 -7.80 12.16 2.91
CA ALA A 187 -7.48 13.55 3.16
C ALA A 187 -6.00 13.81 2.90
N VAL A 188 -5.68 15.08 2.77
CA VAL A 188 -4.30 15.57 2.72
C VAL A 188 -4.13 16.65 3.78
N GLU A 189 -2.93 16.72 4.36
CA GLU A 189 -2.57 17.83 5.21
C GLU A 189 -2.20 19.04 4.33
N PRO A 190 -2.85 20.19 4.51
CA PRO A 190 -2.50 21.40 3.78
C PRO A 190 -1.04 21.79 4.03
N LEU A 191 -0.37 22.31 3.02
CA LEU A 191 0.98 22.87 3.20
C LEU A 191 0.94 24.03 4.19
N ALA A 192 1.81 23.99 5.20
CA ALA A 192 1.91 25.07 6.19
C ALA A 192 2.29 26.42 5.54
N ASN A 193 3.20 26.39 4.58
CA ASN A 193 3.70 27.55 3.86
C ASN A 193 3.69 27.30 2.34
N PRO A 194 2.56 27.39 1.65
CA PRO A 194 2.48 27.16 0.21
C PRO A 194 3.33 28.16 -0.60
N ASP A 195 3.54 29.37 -0.09
CA ASP A 195 4.33 30.42 -0.73
C ASP A 195 5.85 30.13 -0.78
N GLU A 196 6.33 29.10 -0.07
CA GLU A 196 7.71 28.62 -0.20
C GLU A 196 7.99 27.98 -1.55
N PHE A 197 6.95 27.58 -2.27
CA PHE A 197 7.03 26.90 -3.56
C PHE A 197 6.67 27.88 -4.67
N VAL A 198 7.68 28.56 -5.19
CA VAL A 198 7.51 29.57 -6.22
C VAL A 198 7.58 28.94 -7.60
N LYS A 199 6.60 29.25 -8.43
CA LYS A 199 6.62 28.88 -9.84
C LYS A 199 7.73 29.65 -10.56
N HIS A 200 8.63 28.93 -11.24
CA HIS A 200 9.67 29.55 -12.02
C HIS A 200 9.11 30.13 -13.31
N ASP A 201 9.56 31.33 -13.69
CA ASP A 201 9.22 31.91 -14.97
C ASP A 201 9.88 31.13 -16.11
N ARG A 202 9.07 30.63 -17.02
CA ARG A 202 9.50 29.78 -18.15
C ARG A 202 8.82 30.19 -19.43
N LYS A 203 9.54 30.07 -20.51
CA LYS A 203 9.00 30.31 -21.85
C LYS A 203 7.94 29.23 -22.20
N ASP A 204 8.25 27.99 -21.93
CA ASP A 204 7.39 26.84 -22.26
C ASP A 204 6.47 26.50 -21.08
N LYS A 205 5.24 26.12 -21.39
CA LYS A 205 4.30 25.56 -20.40
C LYS A 205 4.73 24.18 -19.97
N LEU A 206 4.58 23.86 -18.68
CA LEU A 206 4.95 22.58 -18.11
C LEU A 206 3.71 21.74 -17.81
N VAL A 207 3.65 20.58 -18.43
CA VAL A 207 2.61 19.57 -18.17
C VAL A 207 3.23 18.39 -17.44
N THR A 208 2.69 18.06 -16.28
CA THR A 208 3.29 17.06 -15.38
C THR A 208 2.38 15.88 -15.15
N PHE A 209 2.94 14.68 -15.27
CA PHE A 209 2.46 13.44 -14.69
C PHE A 209 3.31 13.14 -13.46
N LEU A 210 2.68 12.86 -12.32
CA LEU A 210 3.37 12.50 -11.09
C LEU A 210 2.68 11.29 -10.45
N GLY A 211 3.36 10.15 -10.36
CA GLY A 211 2.79 8.95 -9.78
C GLY A 211 3.57 7.69 -10.12
N ARG A 212 3.04 6.53 -9.71
CA ARG A 212 3.59 5.26 -10.14
C ARG A 212 3.42 5.10 -11.64
N ILE A 213 4.49 4.73 -12.34
CA ILE A 213 4.47 4.52 -13.79
C ILE A 213 4.07 3.08 -14.07
N THR A 214 2.78 2.80 -13.84
CA THR A 214 2.15 1.48 -13.94
C THR A 214 0.92 1.56 -14.82
N MET A 215 0.42 0.40 -15.27
CA MET A 215 -0.76 0.30 -16.13
C MET A 215 -1.98 1.03 -15.56
N GLN A 216 -2.19 0.95 -14.23
CA GLN A 216 -3.31 1.59 -13.54
C GLN A 216 -3.34 3.10 -13.74
N LYS A 217 -2.18 3.75 -13.74
CA LYS A 217 -2.05 5.22 -13.86
C LYS A 217 -2.10 5.73 -15.30
N GLY A 218 -2.12 4.84 -16.29
CA GLY A 218 -2.29 5.16 -17.69
C GLY A 218 -1.18 6.02 -18.31
N PRO A 219 0.12 5.78 -18.02
CA PRO A 219 1.20 6.64 -18.50
C PRO A 219 1.31 6.70 -20.03
N GLU A 220 0.90 5.65 -20.73
CA GLU A 220 0.84 5.62 -22.19
C GLU A 220 -0.13 6.67 -22.74
N TYR A 221 -1.26 6.92 -22.08
CA TYR A 221 -2.20 7.96 -22.51
C TYR A 221 -1.63 9.36 -22.34
N PHE A 222 -0.79 9.56 -21.32
CA PHE A 222 -0.07 10.81 -21.14
C PHE A 222 0.90 11.07 -22.29
N VAL A 223 1.70 10.07 -22.72
CA VAL A 223 2.62 10.20 -23.84
C VAL A 223 1.87 10.43 -25.17
N GLU A 224 0.78 9.69 -25.42
CA GLU A 224 -0.03 9.89 -26.62
C GLU A 224 -0.71 11.27 -26.65
N ALA A 225 -1.17 11.77 -25.51
CA ALA A 225 -1.73 13.12 -25.40
C ALA A 225 -0.64 14.17 -25.69
N ALA A 226 0.56 13.98 -25.14
CA ALA A 226 1.69 14.87 -25.37
C ALA A 226 2.05 14.95 -26.86
N ALA A 227 2.12 13.83 -27.57
CA ALA A 227 2.38 13.79 -29.01
C ALA A 227 1.33 14.59 -29.81
N ARG A 228 0.03 14.45 -29.41
CA ARG A 228 -1.06 15.20 -30.05
C ARG A 228 -1.01 16.71 -29.76
N VAL A 229 -0.56 17.11 -28.58
CA VAL A 229 -0.37 18.51 -28.20
C VAL A 229 0.79 19.10 -28.97
N LEU A 230 1.95 18.43 -29.01
CA LEU A 230 3.14 18.89 -29.70
C LEU A 230 2.98 18.97 -31.23
N ALA A 231 2.07 18.18 -31.78
CA ALA A 231 1.67 18.37 -33.18
C ALA A 231 0.95 19.69 -33.49
N LYS A 232 0.50 20.41 -32.46
CA LYS A 232 -0.28 21.65 -32.56
C LYS A 232 0.45 22.89 -32.02
N THR A 233 1.43 22.69 -31.10
CA THR A 233 2.15 23.78 -30.44
C THR A 233 3.53 23.33 -29.97
N ASP A 234 4.54 24.22 -30.10
CA ASP A 234 5.91 23.95 -29.66
C ASP A 234 6.21 24.43 -28.24
N GLY A 235 5.37 25.30 -27.68
CA GLY A 235 5.59 25.96 -26.39
C GLY A 235 5.20 25.14 -25.17
N VAL A 236 5.35 23.79 -25.20
CA VAL A 236 5.00 22.89 -24.12
C VAL A 236 6.10 21.88 -23.87
N ARG A 237 6.38 21.60 -22.61
CA ARG A 237 7.25 20.52 -22.12
C ARG A 237 6.49 19.60 -21.21
N PHE A 238 6.94 18.36 -21.13
CA PHE A 238 6.31 17.30 -20.36
C PHE A 238 7.27 16.71 -19.34
N VAL A 239 6.80 16.51 -18.12
CA VAL A 239 7.52 15.81 -17.06
C VAL A 239 6.73 14.55 -16.69
N MET A 240 7.39 13.41 -16.68
CA MET A 240 6.84 12.16 -16.13
C MET A 240 7.66 11.77 -14.91
N ALA A 241 7.20 12.18 -13.73
CA ALA A 241 7.86 11.94 -12.46
C ALA A 241 7.28 10.71 -11.77
N GLY A 242 8.17 9.82 -11.32
CA GLY A 242 7.82 8.59 -10.63
C GLY A 242 8.70 7.42 -11.02
N SER A 243 8.29 6.23 -10.61
CA SER A 243 8.91 4.95 -10.98
C SER A 243 7.84 3.88 -11.17
N GLY A 244 8.18 2.81 -11.86
CA GLY A 244 7.27 1.68 -12.08
C GLY A 244 7.74 0.79 -13.22
N ASP A 245 7.05 -0.33 -13.39
CA ASP A 245 7.35 -1.38 -14.38
C ASP A 245 7.22 -0.90 -15.82
N MET A 246 6.46 0.17 -16.08
CA MET A 246 6.28 0.73 -17.41
C MET A 246 7.29 1.84 -17.77
N MET A 247 8.25 2.20 -16.90
CA MET A 247 9.19 3.31 -17.14
C MET A 247 9.92 3.16 -18.48
N ASN A 248 10.58 2.03 -18.70
CA ASN A 248 11.35 1.79 -19.92
C ASN A 248 10.45 1.84 -21.17
N LYS A 249 9.26 1.25 -21.08
CA LYS A 249 8.27 1.30 -22.16
C LYS A 249 7.85 2.73 -22.49
N MET A 250 7.73 3.62 -21.49
CA MET A 250 7.37 5.02 -21.72
C MET A 250 8.51 5.81 -22.38
N ILE A 251 9.75 5.55 -21.96
CA ILE A 251 10.94 6.15 -22.62
C ILE A 251 10.99 5.75 -24.10
N ASP A 252 10.80 4.46 -24.40
CA ASP A 252 10.77 3.95 -25.77
C ASP A 252 9.62 4.56 -26.58
N LEU A 253 8.43 4.68 -25.99
CA LEU A 253 7.27 5.28 -26.66
C LEU A 253 7.50 6.76 -26.99
N VAL A 254 8.09 7.53 -26.06
CA VAL A 254 8.44 8.94 -26.27
C VAL A 254 9.45 9.07 -27.44
N ALA A 255 10.44 8.19 -27.48
CA ALA A 255 11.40 8.14 -28.59
C ALA A 255 10.73 7.77 -29.93
N GLN A 256 9.85 6.78 -29.95
CA GLN A 256 9.08 6.37 -31.15
C GLN A 256 8.16 7.48 -31.65
N ARG A 257 7.63 8.32 -30.77
CA ARG A 257 6.81 9.49 -31.16
C ARG A 257 7.65 10.70 -31.61
N GLY A 258 9.00 10.63 -31.51
CA GLY A 258 9.89 11.71 -31.92
C GLY A 258 9.78 12.96 -31.04
N ILE A 259 9.42 12.84 -29.77
CA ILE A 259 9.18 13.95 -28.83
C ILE A 259 10.12 13.95 -27.62
N ALA A 260 11.24 13.23 -27.73
CA ALA A 260 12.16 13.04 -26.59
C ALA A 260 12.77 14.35 -26.08
N ASP A 261 13.00 15.33 -26.93
CA ASP A 261 13.54 16.66 -26.60
C ASP A 261 12.55 17.52 -25.76
N LYS A 262 11.27 17.14 -25.75
CA LYS A 262 10.22 17.81 -25.01
C LYS A 262 9.82 17.07 -23.70
N PHE A 263 10.42 15.89 -23.45
CA PHE A 263 10.16 15.08 -22.29
C PHE A 263 11.30 15.07 -21.28
N HIS A 264 10.94 15.08 -19.98
CA HIS A 264 11.86 14.87 -18.89
C HIS A 264 11.35 13.77 -17.95
N PHE A 265 12.23 12.83 -17.58
CA PHE A 265 11.98 11.72 -16.65
C PHE A 265 12.89 11.88 -15.43
N PRO A 266 12.49 12.64 -14.40
CA PRO A 266 13.33 12.85 -13.21
C PRO A 266 13.45 11.63 -12.29
N GLY A 267 12.66 10.58 -12.55
CA GLY A 267 12.60 9.43 -11.67
C GLY A 267 11.70 9.63 -10.46
N PHE A 268 11.93 8.87 -9.41
CA PHE A 268 11.12 8.91 -8.18
C PHE A 268 11.46 10.15 -7.35
N MET A 269 10.44 10.92 -7.00
CA MET A 269 10.55 12.15 -6.20
C MET A 269 10.00 11.97 -4.78
N ARG A 270 10.55 12.71 -3.81
CA ARG A 270 10.15 12.68 -2.40
C ARG A 270 10.05 14.07 -1.78
N GLY A 271 9.14 14.20 -0.82
CA GLY A 271 9.02 15.37 0.04
C GLY A 271 8.98 16.67 -0.77
N ARG A 272 9.95 17.56 -0.51
CA ARG A 272 10.03 18.90 -1.15
C ARG A 272 10.05 18.87 -2.68
N GLN A 273 10.71 17.88 -3.30
CA GLN A 273 10.77 17.74 -4.76
C GLN A 273 9.39 17.59 -5.41
N VAL A 274 8.46 16.88 -4.72
CA VAL A 274 7.07 16.71 -5.18
C VAL A 274 6.37 18.07 -5.21
N GLN A 275 6.54 18.87 -4.16
CA GLN A 275 5.92 20.18 -4.07
C GLN A 275 6.49 21.15 -5.12
N GLU A 276 7.80 21.12 -5.31
CA GLU A 276 8.50 21.97 -6.31
C GLU A 276 8.02 21.66 -7.72
N VAL A 277 7.95 20.38 -8.12
CA VAL A 277 7.48 20.04 -9.48
C VAL A 277 6.01 20.39 -9.69
N LEU A 278 5.17 20.25 -8.66
CA LEU A 278 3.76 20.61 -8.75
C LEU A 278 3.59 22.14 -8.83
N ALA A 279 4.34 22.92 -8.02
CA ALA A 279 4.31 24.38 -8.08
C ALA A 279 4.78 24.91 -9.45
N ASP A 280 5.77 24.26 -10.04
CA ASP A 280 6.28 24.60 -11.37
C ASP A 280 5.32 24.22 -12.50
N SER A 281 4.38 23.33 -12.27
CA SER A 281 3.49 22.82 -13.30
C SER A 281 2.41 23.83 -13.67
N ASP A 282 2.16 23.99 -14.98
CA ASP A 282 0.99 24.70 -15.47
C ASP A 282 -0.23 23.80 -15.51
N VAL A 283 -0.03 22.51 -15.79
CA VAL A 283 -1.09 21.49 -15.83
C VAL A 283 -0.58 20.19 -15.22
N TYR A 284 -1.37 19.62 -14.32
CA TYR A 284 -1.16 18.28 -13.80
C TYR A 284 -2.15 17.31 -14.46
N ILE A 285 -1.64 16.19 -14.96
CA ILE A 285 -2.46 15.15 -15.62
C ILE A 285 -2.06 13.78 -15.12
N MET A 286 -3.01 13.04 -14.59
CA MET A 286 -2.88 11.62 -14.29
C MET A 286 -4.05 10.87 -14.95
N PRO A 287 -3.86 10.30 -16.15
CA PRO A 287 -4.94 9.68 -16.93
C PRO A 287 -5.18 8.24 -16.49
N SER A 288 -5.43 8.05 -15.20
CA SER A 288 -5.69 6.73 -14.63
C SER A 288 -6.84 6.02 -15.34
N VAL A 289 -6.66 4.74 -15.62
CA VAL A 289 -7.65 3.91 -16.31
C VAL A 289 -8.46 3.04 -15.35
N SER A 290 -8.00 2.95 -14.12
CA SER A 290 -8.68 2.27 -13.01
C SER A 290 -8.24 2.94 -11.72
N GLU A 291 -9.12 3.73 -11.12
CA GLU A 291 -8.91 4.39 -9.83
C GLU A 291 -10.16 4.21 -8.97
N PRO A 292 -9.96 3.85 -7.69
CA PRO A 292 -11.04 3.73 -6.72
C PRO A 292 -11.62 5.08 -6.31
#